data_24e3dc1a890473cf4aaf0e30e6099a5c
#
_entry.id   24e3dc1a890473cf4aaf0e30e6099a5c
#
_cell.length_a   1.000
_cell.length_b   1.000
_cell.length_c   1.000
_cell.angle_alpha   90.00
_cell.angle_beta   90.00
_cell.angle_gamma   90.00
#
_symmetry.space_group_name_H-M   'P 1'
#
loop_
_entity.id
_entity.type
_entity.pdbx_description
1 polymer ?
#
loop_
_entity_poly.entity_id
_entity_poly.type
_entity_poly.pdbx_seq_one_letter_code
_entity_poly.pdbx_strand_id
1 'polypeptide(L)'
;TILGTVKGAELELLRFTHPFMDFDVPAILGDHVTLDAGTGAVHTAPGHGPDDYVIGQKYGLETANPVGPDGTYLPGTYPTLDGVNVFKANDIVIALLQEKGALLHVEKMQHSYPCCWRHKTPIIFRATPQWFVSMDQK
;
A
#
# COMPACT_ATOMS: atom_id res chain seq x y z
N THR A 1 -10.55 -25.15 7.88
CA THR A 1 -10.57 -25.42 9.31
C THR A 1 -9.94 -24.25 10.04
N ILE A 2 -10.62 -23.68 11.02
CA ILE A 2 -10.05 -22.64 11.91
C ILE A 2 -9.15 -23.36 12.90
N LEU A 3 -7.87 -22.98 12.94
CA LEU A 3 -6.87 -23.56 13.86
C LEU A 3 -6.75 -22.77 15.17
N GLY A 4 -7.14 -21.49 15.14
CA GLY A 4 -7.11 -20.62 16.31
C GLY A 4 -7.68 -19.25 15.98
N THR A 5 -7.91 -18.45 17.01
CA THR A 5 -8.36 -17.05 16.88
C THR A 5 -7.51 -16.18 17.80
N VAL A 6 -7.26 -14.95 17.35
CA VAL A 6 -6.47 -13.95 18.08
C VAL A 6 -7.09 -12.58 17.84
N LYS A 7 -7.01 -11.68 18.82
CA LYS A 7 -7.43 -10.30 18.62
C LYS A 7 -6.37 -9.53 17.85
N GLY A 8 -6.78 -8.64 16.95
CA GLY A 8 -5.86 -7.80 16.17
C GLY A 8 -4.83 -7.06 17.06
N ALA A 9 -5.24 -6.57 18.21
CA ALA A 9 -4.34 -5.90 19.16
C ALA A 9 -3.18 -6.79 19.67
N GLU A 10 -3.33 -8.11 19.65
CA GLU A 10 -2.27 -9.05 20.06
C GLU A 10 -1.25 -9.28 18.93
N LEU A 11 -1.58 -8.84 17.72
CA LEU A 11 -0.69 -8.89 16.53
C LEU A 11 0.14 -7.62 16.36
N GLU A 12 -0.12 -6.57 17.15
CA GLU A 12 0.57 -5.29 17.04
C GLU A 12 2.08 -5.46 17.17
N LEU A 13 2.82 -4.84 16.21
CA LEU A 13 4.28 -4.87 16.10
C LEU A 13 4.90 -6.27 15.85
N LEU A 14 4.10 -7.31 15.60
CA LEU A 14 4.67 -8.52 15.00
C LEU A 14 5.31 -8.17 13.65
N ARG A 15 6.43 -8.80 13.36
CA ARG A 15 7.15 -8.57 12.11
C ARG A 15 6.93 -9.71 11.14
N PHE A 16 6.73 -9.34 9.88
CA PHE A 16 6.57 -10.26 8.76
C PHE A 16 7.64 -9.97 7.72
N THR A 17 8.29 -11.00 7.22
CA THR A 17 9.23 -10.86 6.11
C THR A 17 8.48 -10.53 4.84
N HIS A 18 8.93 -9.50 4.11
CA HIS A 18 8.34 -9.14 2.83
C HIS A 18 8.52 -10.29 1.83
N PRO A 19 7.49 -10.66 1.04
CA PRO A 19 7.50 -11.90 0.26
C PRO A 19 8.57 -11.98 -0.85
N PHE A 20 9.09 -10.85 -1.32
CA PHE A 20 10.11 -10.82 -2.38
C PHE A 20 11.16 -9.70 -2.24
N MET A 21 11.09 -8.90 -1.20
CA MET A 21 12.10 -7.89 -0.87
C MET A 21 12.79 -8.26 0.44
N ASP A 22 14.04 -7.85 0.61
CA ASP A 22 14.87 -8.21 1.77
C ASP A 22 14.68 -7.21 2.93
N PHE A 23 13.46 -7.16 3.45
CA PHE A 23 13.15 -6.42 4.68
C PHE A 23 11.90 -6.97 5.37
N ASP A 24 11.75 -6.64 6.64
CA ASP A 24 10.58 -7.00 7.44
C ASP A 24 9.62 -5.82 7.56
N VAL A 25 8.34 -6.13 7.61
CA VAL A 25 7.24 -5.18 7.82
C VAL A 25 6.52 -5.44 9.14
N PRO A 26 6.16 -4.40 9.90
CA PRO A 26 5.40 -4.57 11.13
C PRO A 26 3.89 -4.72 10.85
N ALA A 27 3.20 -5.50 11.68
CA ALA A 27 1.75 -5.36 11.82
C ALA A 27 1.44 -4.12 12.66
N ILE A 28 0.53 -3.29 12.17
CA ILE A 28 0.08 -2.07 12.85
C ILE A 28 -1.44 -2.07 12.96
N LEU A 29 -1.97 -1.32 13.93
CA LEU A 29 -3.41 -1.21 14.15
C LEU A 29 -3.93 0.07 13.47
N GLY A 30 -4.99 -0.06 12.67
CA GLY A 30 -5.63 1.05 11.99
C GLY A 30 -7.15 1.00 12.13
N ASP A 31 -7.75 2.11 12.57
CA ASP A 31 -9.21 2.21 12.78
C ASP A 31 -10.01 2.14 11.47
N HIS A 32 -9.34 2.38 10.33
CA HIS A 32 -9.93 2.24 8.99
C HIS A 32 -10.06 0.78 8.54
N VAL A 33 -9.45 -0.16 9.26
CA VAL A 33 -9.56 -1.60 8.98
C VAL A 33 -10.75 -2.17 9.72
N THR A 34 -11.74 -2.68 9.00
CA THR A 34 -13.00 -3.19 9.57
C THR A 34 -13.08 -4.71 9.45
N LEU A 35 -14.01 -5.30 10.20
CA LEU A 35 -14.31 -6.74 10.13
C LEU A 35 -15.39 -7.07 9.08
N ASP A 36 -15.98 -6.05 8.45
CA ASP A 36 -17.13 -6.21 7.56
C ASP A 36 -16.72 -6.59 6.13
N ALA A 37 -15.45 -6.41 5.79
CA ALA A 37 -14.95 -6.68 4.45
C ALA A 37 -13.52 -7.26 4.48
N GLY A 38 -13.26 -8.19 3.55
CA GLY A 38 -11.93 -8.77 3.37
C GLY A 38 -11.47 -9.66 4.54
N THR A 39 -10.18 -9.66 4.77
CA THR A 39 -9.52 -10.53 5.78
C THR A 39 -9.25 -9.82 7.11
N GLY A 40 -9.46 -8.50 7.20
CA GLY A 40 -9.03 -7.69 8.33
C GLY A 40 -7.50 -7.43 8.35
N ALA A 41 -6.78 -7.85 7.31
CA ALA A 41 -5.36 -7.55 7.11
C ALA A 41 -5.19 -6.76 5.81
N VAL A 42 -4.71 -5.53 5.89
CA VAL A 42 -4.60 -4.57 4.78
C VAL A 42 -3.15 -4.12 4.65
N HIS A 43 -2.64 -4.10 3.42
CA HIS A 43 -1.34 -3.50 3.13
C HIS A 43 -1.41 -1.98 3.29
N THR A 44 -0.44 -1.41 3.98
CA THR A 44 -0.34 0.04 4.23
C THR A 44 0.83 0.64 3.46
N ALA A 45 0.56 1.65 2.63
CA ALA A 45 1.56 2.38 1.84
C ALA A 45 1.48 3.89 2.15
N PRO A 46 2.23 4.42 3.14
CA PRO A 46 2.13 5.81 3.60
C PRO A 46 2.32 6.86 2.50
N GLY A 47 3.03 6.54 1.43
CA GLY A 47 3.22 7.42 0.27
C GLY A 47 2.05 7.44 -0.73
N HIS A 48 1.05 6.56 -0.58
CA HIS A 48 0.05 6.29 -1.62
C HIS A 48 -1.41 6.28 -1.15
N GLY A 49 -1.68 6.72 0.07
CA GLY A 49 -3.04 6.85 0.60
C GLY A 49 -3.10 7.80 1.79
N PRO A 50 -4.16 8.63 1.95
CA PRO A 50 -4.27 9.55 3.07
C PRO A 50 -4.39 8.83 4.42
N ASP A 51 -5.19 7.77 4.51
CA ASP A 51 -5.35 6.98 5.73
C ASP A 51 -4.05 6.24 6.07
N ASP A 52 -3.38 5.68 5.05
CA ASP A 52 -2.08 5.05 5.16
C ASP A 52 -1.01 6.02 5.64
N TYR A 53 -1.05 7.27 5.15
CA TYR A 53 -0.14 8.31 5.60
C TYR A 53 -0.32 8.63 7.09
N VAL A 54 -1.57 8.85 7.52
CA VAL A 54 -1.88 9.17 8.92
C VAL A 54 -1.42 8.05 9.86
N ILE A 55 -1.75 6.80 9.53
CA ILE A 55 -1.35 5.66 10.36
C ILE A 55 0.16 5.43 10.29
N GLY A 56 0.78 5.64 9.14
CA GLY A 56 2.22 5.57 8.96
C GLY A 56 2.97 6.55 9.85
N GLN A 57 2.50 7.79 9.96
CA GLN A 57 3.06 8.80 10.87
C GLN A 57 2.95 8.37 12.35
N LYS A 58 1.81 7.80 12.74
CA LYS A 58 1.60 7.30 14.12
C LYS A 58 2.63 6.24 14.52
N TYR A 59 3.01 5.36 13.60
CA TYR A 59 3.96 4.27 13.84
C TYR A 59 5.39 4.59 13.36
N GLY A 60 5.66 5.81 12.88
CA GLY A 60 6.98 6.21 12.39
C GLY A 60 7.44 5.45 11.15
N LEU A 61 6.50 5.02 10.31
CA LEU A 61 6.83 4.35 9.05
C LEU A 61 7.38 5.34 8.04
N GLU A 62 8.30 4.87 7.20
CA GLU A 62 8.82 5.64 6.09
C GLU A 62 7.72 5.95 5.06
N THR A 63 7.68 7.20 4.60
CA THR A 63 6.79 7.62 3.51
C THR A 63 7.49 7.40 2.17
N ALA A 64 7.75 6.14 1.84
CA ALA A 64 8.36 5.78 0.56
C ALA A 64 7.42 6.12 -0.62
N ASN A 65 8.00 6.62 -1.70
CA ASN A 65 7.25 6.94 -2.91
C ASN A 65 7.96 6.36 -4.15
N PRO A 66 7.81 5.06 -4.41
CA PRO A 66 8.47 4.39 -5.53
C PRO A 66 7.85 4.68 -6.90
N VAL A 67 6.80 5.51 -6.97
CA VAL A 67 6.08 5.80 -8.22
C VAL A 67 6.41 7.20 -8.71
N GLY A 68 6.83 7.30 -9.96
CA GLY A 68 7.17 8.54 -10.65
C GLY A 68 5.94 9.40 -11.02
N PRO A 69 6.16 10.64 -11.50
CA PRO A 69 5.08 11.53 -11.89
C PRO A 69 4.28 11.05 -13.11
N ASP A 70 4.83 10.14 -13.88
CA ASP A 70 4.20 9.48 -15.04
C ASP A 70 3.42 8.21 -14.66
N GLY A 71 3.38 7.85 -13.37
CA GLY A 71 2.70 6.66 -12.88
C GLY A 71 3.47 5.36 -13.11
N THR A 72 4.77 5.44 -13.36
CA THR A 72 5.64 4.26 -13.48
C THR A 72 6.49 4.07 -12.22
N TYR A 73 6.89 2.83 -11.93
CA TYR A 73 7.85 2.56 -10.87
C TYR A 73 9.22 3.15 -11.18
N LEU A 74 9.82 3.81 -10.20
CA LEU A 74 11.15 4.39 -10.31
C LEU A 74 12.23 3.31 -10.40
N PRO A 75 13.35 3.57 -11.11
CA PRO A 75 14.49 2.66 -11.14
C PRO A 75 15.00 2.34 -9.73
N GLY A 76 15.28 1.08 -9.46
CA GLY A 76 15.73 0.59 -8.17
C GLY A 76 14.60 0.21 -7.20
N THR A 77 13.35 0.30 -7.63
CA THR A 77 12.20 -0.19 -6.84
C THR A 77 12.22 -1.72 -6.76
N TYR A 78 12.16 -2.39 -7.90
CA TYR A 78 12.35 -3.83 -8.02
C TYR A 78 12.62 -4.17 -9.50
N PRO A 79 13.56 -5.08 -9.83
CA PRO A 79 14.03 -5.28 -11.21
C PRO A 79 12.93 -5.52 -12.26
N THR A 80 11.88 -6.25 -11.91
CA THR A 80 10.76 -6.54 -12.83
C THR A 80 9.66 -5.49 -12.82
N LEU A 81 9.72 -4.51 -11.90
CA LEU A 81 8.75 -3.43 -11.79
C LEU A 81 9.31 -2.09 -12.29
N ASP A 82 10.62 -1.91 -12.33
CA ASP A 82 11.26 -0.67 -12.77
C ASP A 82 10.77 -0.22 -14.14
N GLY A 83 10.24 1.01 -14.23
CA GLY A 83 9.65 1.56 -15.44
C GLY A 83 8.26 1.02 -15.82
N VAL A 84 7.71 0.07 -15.07
CA VAL A 84 6.37 -0.47 -15.32
C VAL A 84 5.31 0.49 -14.77
N ASN A 85 4.27 0.77 -15.57
CA ASN A 85 3.14 1.54 -15.11
C ASN A 85 2.35 0.76 -14.02
N VAL A 86 1.97 1.43 -12.93
CA VAL A 86 1.34 0.81 -11.76
C VAL A 86 0.06 0.03 -12.09
N PHE A 87 -0.73 0.49 -13.05
CA PHE A 87 -1.95 -0.23 -13.48
C PHE A 87 -1.67 -1.53 -14.26
N LYS A 88 -0.43 -1.70 -14.74
CA LYS A 88 0.03 -2.93 -15.41
C LYS A 88 0.83 -3.85 -14.50
N ALA A 89 1.18 -3.38 -13.31
CA ALA A 89 2.04 -4.13 -12.38
C ALA A 89 1.32 -5.29 -11.68
N ASN A 90 -0.02 -5.25 -11.59
CA ASN A 90 -0.78 -6.25 -10.83
C ASN A 90 -0.46 -7.70 -11.23
N ASP A 91 -0.47 -8.00 -12.53
CA ASP A 91 -0.21 -9.36 -13.01
C ASP A 91 1.25 -9.78 -12.74
N ILE A 92 2.20 -8.83 -12.80
CA ILE A 92 3.62 -9.07 -12.49
C ILE A 92 3.77 -9.40 -11.00
N VAL A 93 3.13 -8.62 -10.12
CA VAL A 93 3.19 -8.84 -8.67
C VAL A 93 2.54 -10.17 -8.29
N ILE A 94 1.40 -10.51 -8.89
CA ILE A 94 0.75 -11.80 -8.68
C ILE A 94 1.68 -12.95 -9.09
N ALA A 95 2.33 -12.84 -10.25
CA ALA A 95 3.27 -13.86 -10.72
C ALA A 95 4.48 -14.00 -9.78
N LEU A 96 5.03 -12.89 -9.28
CA LEU A 96 6.11 -12.89 -8.29
C LEU A 96 5.70 -13.59 -6.99
N LEU A 97 4.51 -13.28 -6.47
CA LEU A 97 3.99 -13.92 -5.26
C LEU A 97 3.76 -15.43 -5.46
N GLN A 98 3.31 -15.85 -6.64
CA GLN A 98 3.18 -17.26 -7.00
C GLN A 98 4.54 -17.97 -7.05
N GLU A 99 5.51 -17.36 -7.72
CA GLU A 99 6.88 -17.88 -7.82
C GLU A 99 7.52 -18.07 -6.44
N LYS A 100 7.29 -17.14 -5.53
CA LYS A 100 7.80 -17.19 -4.15
C LYS A 100 6.97 -18.07 -3.21
N GLY A 101 5.87 -18.66 -3.68
CA GLY A 101 4.97 -19.47 -2.84
C GLY A 101 4.25 -18.65 -1.75
N ALA A 102 4.15 -17.34 -1.93
CA ALA A 102 3.58 -16.39 -0.96
C ALA A 102 2.14 -15.96 -1.30
N LEU A 103 1.60 -16.37 -2.44
CA LEU A 103 0.22 -16.07 -2.82
C LEU A 103 -0.74 -17.06 -2.16
N LEU A 104 -1.56 -16.59 -1.21
CA LEU A 104 -2.59 -17.40 -0.59
C LEU A 104 -3.85 -17.49 -1.43
N HIS A 105 -4.31 -16.35 -1.94
CA HIS A 105 -5.53 -16.24 -2.73
C HIS A 105 -5.51 -14.99 -3.59
N VAL A 106 -6.21 -15.02 -4.71
CA VAL A 106 -6.47 -13.84 -5.54
C VAL A 106 -7.90 -13.92 -6.09
N GLU A 107 -8.62 -12.83 -5.98
CA GLU A 107 -9.93 -12.68 -6.64
C GLU A 107 -10.07 -11.28 -7.24
N LYS A 108 -10.90 -11.18 -8.26
CA LYS A 108 -11.24 -9.89 -8.88
C LYS A 108 -12.48 -9.32 -8.19
N MET A 109 -12.35 -8.08 -7.71
CA MET A 109 -13.49 -7.35 -7.16
C MET A 109 -13.73 -6.06 -7.95
N GLN A 110 -14.96 -5.61 -7.94
CA GLN A 110 -15.32 -4.32 -8.54
C GLN A 110 -15.63 -3.33 -7.44
N HIS A 111 -15.00 -2.17 -7.49
CA HIS A 111 -15.21 -1.09 -6.52
C HIS A 111 -15.12 0.27 -7.22
N SER A 112 -15.65 1.30 -6.57
CA SER A 112 -15.51 2.69 -7.03
C SER A 112 -14.08 3.15 -6.85
N TYR A 113 -13.54 3.83 -7.87
CA TYR A 113 -12.17 4.37 -7.83
C TYR A 113 -12.18 5.86 -8.20
N PRO A 114 -11.40 6.70 -7.50
CA PRO A 114 -11.30 8.12 -7.82
C PRO A 114 -10.75 8.35 -9.22
N CYS A 115 -11.43 9.18 -9.98
CA CYS A 115 -11.02 9.53 -11.34
C CYS A 115 -10.81 11.03 -11.50
N CYS A 116 -9.89 11.40 -12.37
CA CYS A 116 -9.72 12.79 -12.79
C CYS A 116 -11.04 13.32 -13.38
N TRP A 117 -11.55 14.43 -12.84
CA TRP A 117 -12.81 15.01 -13.28
C TRP A 117 -12.81 15.39 -14.77
N ARG A 118 -11.65 15.78 -15.32
CA ARG A 118 -11.47 16.21 -16.72
C ARG A 118 -11.31 15.04 -17.67
N HIS A 119 -10.37 14.12 -17.37
CA HIS A 119 -10.00 13.03 -18.29
C HIS A 119 -10.74 11.72 -18.01
N LYS A 120 -11.47 11.64 -16.88
CA LYS A 120 -12.18 10.43 -16.45
C LYS A 120 -11.28 9.19 -16.28
N THR A 121 -9.98 9.41 -16.15
CA THR A 121 -9.00 8.35 -15.91
C THR A 121 -8.74 8.18 -14.41
N PRO A 122 -8.43 6.98 -13.93
CA PRO A 122 -8.03 6.75 -12.55
C PRO A 122 -6.86 7.66 -12.14
N ILE A 123 -6.90 8.16 -10.90
CA ILE A 123 -5.80 8.95 -10.33
C ILE A 123 -4.90 8.07 -9.48
N ILE A 124 -3.66 8.54 -9.25
CA ILE A 124 -2.71 7.90 -8.36
C ILE A 124 -2.45 8.86 -7.20
N PHE A 125 -2.63 8.38 -5.96
CA PHE A 125 -2.21 9.11 -4.78
C PHE A 125 -0.69 8.97 -4.63
N ARG A 126 0.00 10.09 -4.42
CA ARG A 126 1.46 10.12 -4.22
C ARG A 126 1.82 11.19 -3.20
N ALA A 127 2.65 10.87 -2.24
CA ALA A 127 3.30 11.87 -1.41
C ALA A 127 4.35 12.61 -2.23
N THR A 128 4.22 13.93 -2.31
CA THR A 128 5.18 14.77 -3.05
C THR A 128 5.64 15.92 -2.15
N PRO A 129 6.93 16.33 -2.21
CA PRO A 129 7.40 17.52 -1.52
C PRO A 129 6.63 18.75 -1.99
N GLN A 130 6.14 19.55 -1.06
CA GLN A 130 5.40 20.78 -1.35
C GLN A 130 5.83 21.89 -0.38
N TRP A 131 5.71 23.12 -0.82
CA TRP A 131 5.88 24.30 0.02
C TRP A 131 4.52 24.72 0.59
N PHE A 132 4.48 24.92 1.89
CA PHE A 132 3.32 25.43 2.58
C PHE A 132 3.64 26.82 3.14
N VAL A 133 2.73 27.78 2.91
CA VAL A 133 2.81 29.13 3.46
C VAL A 133 1.63 29.30 4.42
N SER A 134 1.93 29.62 5.69
CA SER A 134 0.87 29.91 6.64
C SER A 134 0.20 31.24 6.27
N MET A 135 -1.10 31.21 6.05
CA MET A 135 -1.90 32.39 5.71
C MET A 135 -2.49 33.10 6.94
N ASP A 136 -2.39 32.46 8.12
CA ASP A 136 -3.06 32.89 9.35
C ASP A 136 -2.12 33.53 10.39
N GLN A 137 -0.88 33.82 10.00
CA GLN A 137 0.03 34.58 10.88
C GLN A 137 -0.38 36.04 10.89
N LYS A 138 -0.89 36.52 12.05
CA LYS A 138 -1.09 37.92 12.36
C LYS A 138 0.22 38.55 12.81
#